data_2b5b698d20167b84221853be65d16dd8
#
_entry.id   2b5b698d20167b84221853be65d16dd8
#
_cell.length_a   1.000
_cell.length_b   1.000
_cell.length_c   1.000
_cell.angle_alpha   90.00
_cell.angle_beta   90.00
_cell.angle_gamma   90.00
#
_symmetry.space_group_name_H-M   'P 1'
#
loop_
_entity.id
_entity.type
_entity.pdbx_description
1 polymer ?
#
loop_
_entity_poly.entity_id
_entity_poly.type
_entity_poly.pdbx_seq_one_letter_code
_entity_poly.pdbx_strand_id
1 'polypeptide(L)'
;MWERTLRYEVDDRAGILGKPMTGNYIGALWHNRLLIFPLVLRRFFPNRDGAALISASRDGDLLADAIRHFGYDVVRGSSSRLGATAILHLTEMLASGRDVVITPDGPRGPAYELGPGIVFLARKSGAPVLPMNLEYSRCWRLGSWDRFIIPQPFSKVRVLVNQPHHIKSIGTPDEFEAERLALQSAMMALVEMR
;
A
#
# COMPACT_ATOMS: atom_id res chain seq x y z
N MET A 1 8.88 14.31 -16.05
CA MET A 1 10.18 14.21 -16.77
C MET A 1 11.24 13.43 -16.00
N TRP A 2 11.41 13.69 -14.73
CA TRP A 2 12.35 13.04 -13.81
C TRP A 2 12.13 11.52 -13.63
N GLU A 3 10.91 11.04 -13.59
CA GLU A 3 10.54 9.63 -13.52
C GLU A 3 11.15 8.75 -14.63
N ARG A 4 11.36 9.33 -15.82
CA ARG A 4 11.97 8.63 -16.98
C ARG A 4 13.42 8.26 -16.77
N THR A 5 14.07 8.83 -15.77
CA THR A 5 15.47 8.52 -15.43
C THR A 5 15.58 7.33 -14.47
N LEU A 6 14.47 6.89 -13.87
CA LEU A 6 14.45 5.79 -12.93
C LEU A 6 14.58 4.44 -13.66
N ARG A 7 15.38 3.55 -13.11
CA ARG A 7 15.59 2.19 -13.62
C ARG A 7 14.91 1.21 -12.67
N TYR A 8 13.98 0.42 -13.18
CA TYR A 8 13.21 -0.51 -12.36
C TYR A 8 13.81 -1.90 -12.38
N GLU A 9 13.99 -2.48 -11.21
CA GLU A 9 14.31 -3.89 -10.95
C GLU A 9 13.14 -4.50 -10.17
N VAL A 10 12.82 -5.76 -10.40
CA VAL A 10 11.64 -6.43 -9.81
C VAL A 10 12.10 -7.63 -8.99
N ASP A 11 11.60 -7.72 -7.75
CA ASP A 11 11.67 -8.89 -6.88
C ASP A 11 10.23 -9.35 -6.60
N ASP A 12 9.67 -10.11 -7.51
CA ASP A 12 8.30 -10.62 -7.46
C ASP A 12 8.27 -12.02 -6.84
N ARG A 13 8.22 -12.08 -5.53
CA ARG A 13 8.14 -13.34 -4.77
C ARG A 13 6.78 -14.03 -4.92
N ALA A 14 5.74 -13.26 -5.24
CA ALA A 14 4.40 -13.78 -5.51
C ALA A 14 4.28 -14.39 -6.91
N GLY A 15 5.15 -14.01 -7.84
CA GLY A 15 5.11 -14.47 -9.22
C GLY A 15 3.87 -13.99 -9.99
N ILE A 16 3.33 -12.81 -9.64
CA ILE A 16 2.08 -12.27 -10.17
C ILE A 16 2.26 -11.15 -11.19
N LEU A 17 3.42 -10.49 -11.19
CA LEU A 17 3.68 -9.40 -12.12
C LEU A 17 3.73 -9.88 -13.56
N GLY A 18 3.04 -9.16 -14.43
CA GLY A 18 2.95 -9.51 -15.86
C GLY A 18 2.11 -10.74 -16.17
N LYS A 19 1.38 -11.30 -15.20
CA LYS A 19 0.43 -12.39 -15.38
C LYS A 19 -1.00 -11.93 -15.11
N PRO A 20 -2.02 -12.61 -15.69
CA PRO A 20 -3.40 -12.38 -15.27
C PRO A 20 -3.55 -12.71 -13.77
N MET A 21 -3.91 -11.74 -12.98
CA MET A 21 -4.21 -11.92 -11.56
C MET A 21 -5.68 -12.26 -11.38
N THR A 22 -5.97 -13.36 -10.71
CA THR A 22 -7.34 -13.75 -10.35
C THR A 22 -7.72 -13.15 -9.01
N GLY A 23 -8.95 -12.63 -8.92
CA GLY A 23 -9.45 -11.98 -7.71
C GLY A 23 -8.90 -10.56 -7.51
N ASN A 24 -9.14 -10.03 -6.34
CA ASN A 24 -8.79 -8.68 -5.92
C ASN A 24 -7.89 -8.71 -4.69
N TYR A 25 -7.12 -7.66 -4.50
CA TYR A 25 -6.09 -7.58 -3.47
C TYR A 25 -6.18 -6.28 -2.68
N ILE A 26 -5.75 -6.35 -1.44
CA ILE A 26 -5.43 -5.17 -0.63
C ILE A 26 -3.93 -4.94 -0.73
N GLY A 27 -3.51 -4.03 -1.62
CA GLY A 27 -2.12 -3.63 -1.70
C GLY A 27 -1.69 -2.87 -0.45
N ALA A 28 -0.62 -3.31 0.20
CA ALA A 28 -0.08 -2.69 1.40
C ALA A 28 1.33 -2.16 1.15
N LEU A 29 1.53 -0.87 1.42
CA LEU A 29 2.79 -0.16 1.21
C LEU A 29 3.01 0.81 2.37
N TRP A 30 4.23 0.98 2.85
CA TRP A 30 4.54 1.98 3.86
C TRP A 30 4.39 3.41 3.33
N HIS A 31 3.89 4.32 4.16
CA HIS A 31 3.54 5.69 3.77
C HIS A 31 4.72 6.43 3.10
N ASN A 32 5.91 6.24 3.59
CA ASN A 32 7.10 6.89 3.06
C ASN A 32 7.57 6.41 1.67
N ARG A 33 6.87 5.46 1.04
CA ARG A 33 7.15 4.95 -0.31
C ARG A 33 6.14 5.42 -1.36
N LEU A 34 5.18 6.28 -0.98
CA LEU A 34 4.03 6.63 -1.83
C LEU A 34 4.39 7.39 -3.11
N LEU A 35 5.47 8.19 -3.12
CA LEU A 35 5.72 9.20 -4.17
C LEU A 35 5.62 8.66 -5.60
N ILE A 36 6.26 7.54 -5.89
CA ILE A 36 6.27 6.96 -7.23
C ILE A 36 5.40 5.70 -7.36
N PHE A 37 4.69 5.35 -6.32
CA PHE A 37 3.87 4.14 -6.31
C PHE A 37 2.78 4.13 -7.40
N PRO A 38 2.08 5.23 -7.73
CA PRO A 38 1.14 5.27 -8.85
C PRO A 38 1.78 4.91 -10.20
N LEU A 39 3.04 5.29 -10.41
CA LEU A 39 3.80 4.92 -11.60
C LEU A 39 4.11 3.42 -11.64
N VAL A 40 4.43 2.85 -10.47
CA VAL A 40 4.67 1.40 -10.31
C VAL A 40 3.40 0.63 -10.61
N LEU A 41 2.25 1.05 -10.07
CA LEU A 41 0.96 0.43 -10.36
C LEU A 41 0.67 0.43 -11.86
N ARG A 42 0.75 1.58 -12.51
CA ARG A 42 0.50 1.70 -13.96
C ARG A 42 1.45 0.84 -14.80
N ARG A 43 2.71 0.70 -14.38
CA ARG A 43 3.72 -0.04 -15.12
C ARG A 43 3.64 -1.54 -14.96
N PHE A 44 3.42 -2.01 -13.73
CA PHE A 44 3.53 -3.43 -13.38
C PHE A 44 2.19 -4.12 -13.12
N PHE A 45 1.13 -3.35 -12.93
CA PHE A 45 -0.24 -3.83 -12.76
C PHE A 45 -1.18 -3.21 -13.81
N PRO A 46 -0.83 -3.26 -15.11
CA PRO A 46 -1.70 -2.72 -16.15
C PRO A 46 -3.03 -3.46 -16.13
N ASN A 47 -4.12 -2.78 -16.42
CA ASN A 47 -5.49 -3.33 -16.45
C ASN A 47 -6.04 -3.74 -15.05
N ARG A 48 -5.43 -3.29 -13.96
CA ARG A 48 -6.01 -3.40 -12.61
C ARG A 48 -6.72 -2.10 -12.27
N ASP A 49 -8.00 -2.24 -11.95
CA ASP A 49 -8.82 -1.13 -11.46
C ASP A 49 -8.79 -1.11 -9.92
N GLY A 50 -8.75 0.05 -9.33
CA GLY A 50 -8.63 0.12 -7.88
C GLY A 50 -8.79 1.50 -7.29
N ALA A 51 -8.72 1.55 -5.96
CA ALA A 51 -8.81 2.75 -5.18
C ALA A 51 -7.71 2.84 -4.12
N ALA A 52 -7.29 4.05 -3.80
CA ALA A 52 -6.39 4.33 -2.70
C ALA A 52 -7.14 4.94 -1.51
N LEU A 53 -6.84 4.45 -0.30
CA LEU A 53 -7.28 5.10 0.94
C LEU A 53 -6.38 6.29 1.22
N ILE A 54 -6.94 7.49 1.20
CA ILE A 54 -6.19 8.74 1.38
C ILE A 54 -6.78 9.56 2.53
N SER A 55 -5.91 10.11 3.36
CA SER A 55 -6.29 10.99 4.47
C SER A 55 -7.12 12.20 4.00
N ALA A 56 -8.11 12.60 4.82
CA ALA A 56 -8.90 13.81 4.62
C ALA A 56 -8.14 15.06 5.11
N SER A 57 -6.92 15.27 4.65
CA SER A 57 -6.06 16.41 4.95
C SER A 57 -5.70 17.18 3.67
N ARG A 58 -5.19 18.42 3.80
CA ARG A 58 -4.73 19.20 2.63
C ARG A 58 -3.65 18.49 1.81
N ASP A 59 -2.69 17.84 2.47
CA ASP A 59 -1.67 17.04 1.78
C ASP A 59 -2.30 15.85 1.06
N GLY A 60 -3.33 15.24 1.69
CA GLY A 60 -4.15 14.21 1.09
C GLY A 60 -4.93 14.68 -0.14
N ASP A 61 -5.32 15.96 -0.24
CA ASP A 61 -6.01 16.48 -1.42
C ASP A 61 -5.11 16.48 -2.65
N LEU A 62 -3.87 16.94 -2.51
CA LEU A 62 -2.87 16.91 -3.60
C LEU A 62 -2.59 15.46 -4.05
N LEU A 63 -2.44 14.55 -3.09
CA LEU A 63 -2.23 13.13 -3.41
C LEU A 63 -3.46 12.52 -4.09
N ALA A 64 -4.66 12.86 -3.65
CA ALA A 64 -5.91 12.39 -4.25
C ALA A 64 -6.03 12.80 -5.72
N ASP A 65 -5.70 14.05 -6.04
CA ASP A 65 -5.73 14.53 -7.42
C ASP A 65 -4.67 13.85 -8.29
N ALA A 66 -3.49 13.62 -7.75
CA ALA A 66 -2.46 12.84 -8.44
C ALA A 66 -2.93 11.39 -8.71
N ILE A 67 -3.50 10.71 -7.73
CA ILE A 67 -4.00 9.33 -7.85
C ILE A 67 -5.11 9.24 -8.90
N ARG A 68 -6.06 10.20 -8.91
CA ARG A 68 -7.12 10.26 -9.94
C ARG A 68 -6.55 10.47 -11.34
N HIS A 69 -5.50 11.30 -11.47
CA HIS A 69 -4.83 11.49 -12.76
C HIS A 69 -4.22 10.20 -13.31
N PHE A 70 -3.85 9.25 -12.46
CA PHE A 70 -3.39 7.93 -12.84
C PHE A 70 -4.52 6.92 -13.09
N GLY A 71 -5.80 7.34 -12.99
CA GLY A 71 -6.96 6.50 -13.27
C GLY A 71 -7.42 5.65 -12.08
N TYR A 72 -6.95 5.93 -10.86
CA TYR A 72 -7.39 5.25 -9.65
C TYR A 72 -8.41 6.08 -8.88
N ASP A 73 -9.38 5.42 -8.27
CA ASP A 73 -10.31 6.07 -7.37
C ASP A 73 -9.67 6.38 -6.01
N VAL A 74 -10.34 7.26 -5.29
CA VAL A 74 -9.91 7.69 -3.97
C VAL A 74 -11.03 7.54 -2.96
N VAL A 75 -10.78 6.75 -1.91
CA VAL A 75 -11.61 6.69 -0.72
C VAL A 75 -11.00 7.61 0.34
N ARG A 76 -11.78 8.58 0.80
CA ARG A 76 -11.32 9.53 1.83
C ARG A 76 -11.61 8.96 3.22
N GLY A 77 -10.57 8.84 4.03
CA GLY A 77 -10.69 8.34 5.40
C GLY A 77 -9.37 8.39 6.15
N SER A 78 -9.45 8.25 7.46
CA SER A 78 -8.28 8.11 8.32
C SER A 78 -8.63 7.25 9.53
N SER A 79 -7.68 6.99 10.42
CA SER A 79 -7.82 6.25 11.68
C SER A 79 -8.79 6.89 12.71
N SER A 80 -9.51 7.96 12.34
CA SER A 80 -10.54 8.63 13.16
C SER A 80 -11.96 8.16 12.80
N ARG A 81 -13.00 8.90 13.23
CA ARG A 81 -14.44 8.58 13.01
C ARG A 81 -14.82 8.20 11.57
N LEU A 82 -14.08 8.66 10.56
CA LEU A 82 -14.28 8.28 9.16
C LEU A 82 -13.72 6.89 8.81
N GLY A 83 -12.93 6.29 9.68
CA GLY A 83 -12.27 5.00 9.42
C GLY A 83 -13.26 3.86 9.19
N ALA A 84 -14.34 3.78 9.97
CA ALA A 84 -15.37 2.73 9.80
C ALA A 84 -16.10 2.87 8.45
N THR A 85 -16.50 4.09 8.08
CA THR A 85 -17.12 4.37 6.78
C THR A 85 -16.18 4.07 5.63
N ALA A 86 -14.91 4.43 5.75
CA ALA A 86 -13.90 4.12 4.74
C ALA A 86 -13.73 2.60 4.57
N ILE A 87 -13.69 1.83 5.66
CA ILE A 87 -13.61 0.36 5.60
C ILE A 87 -14.83 -0.23 4.89
N LEU A 88 -16.04 0.30 5.11
CA LEU A 88 -17.23 -0.14 4.38
C LEU A 88 -17.09 0.10 2.87
N HIS A 89 -16.75 1.31 2.44
CA HIS A 89 -16.53 1.63 1.04
C HIS A 89 -15.45 0.76 0.40
N LEU A 90 -14.32 0.56 1.09
CA LEU A 90 -13.25 -0.30 0.58
C LEU A 90 -13.69 -1.77 0.48
N THR A 91 -14.54 -2.24 1.41
CA THR A 91 -15.12 -3.58 1.35
C THR A 91 -16.03 -3.73 0.11
N GLU A 92 -16.86 -2.73 -0.17
CA GLU A 92 -17.73 -2.70 -1.36
C GLU A 92 -16.91 -2.69 -2.66
N MET A 93 -15.83 -1.93 -2.70
CA MET A 93 -14.92 -1.91 -3.86
C MET A 93 -14.26 -3.27 -4.08
N LEU A 94 -13.75 -3.90 -3.03
CA LEU A 94 -13.23 -5.26 -3.11
C LEU A 94 -14.30 -6.25 -3.55
N ALA A 95 -15.53 -6.16 -3.05
CA ALA A 95 -16.64 -7.01 -3.48
C ALA A 95 -17.04 -6.82 -4.95
N SER A 96 -16.80 -5.63 -5.52
CA SER A 96 -16.99 -5.35 -6.96
C SER A 96 -15.83 -5.81 -7.86
N GLY A 97 -14.83 -6.49 -7.30
CA GLY A 97 -13.68 -7.02 -8.04
C GLY A 97 -12.53 -6.02 -8.23
N ARG A 98 -12.55 -4.88 -7.52
CA ARG A 98 -11.54 -3.83 -7.60
C ARG A 98 -10.48 -3.98 -6.53
N ASP A 99 -9.25 -3.60 -6.82
CA ASP A 99 -8.18 -3.56 -5.83
C ASP A 99 -8.30 -2.35 -4.91
N VAL A 100 -7.72 -2.44 -3.72
CA VAL A 100 -7.51 -1.26 -2.88
C VAL A 100 -6.06 -1.17 -2.43
N VAL A 101 -5.58 0.05 -2.23
CA VAL A 101 -4.23 0.32 -1.71
C VAL A 101 -4.31 1.08 -0.41
N ILE A 102 -3.58 0.62 0.58
CA ILE A 102 -3.54 1.20 1.93
C ILE A 102 -2.09 1.37 2.40
N THR A 103 -1.82 2.50 3.05
CA THR A 103 -0.63 2.69 3.87
C THR A 103 -0.99 2.41 5.32
N PRO A 104 -0.59 1.23 5.86
CA PRO A 104 -1.12 0.77 7.14
C PRO A 104 -0.57 1.53 8.36
N ASP A 105 0.54 2.24 8.21
CA ASP A 105 1.09 3.17 9.21
C ASP A 105 0.33 4.52 9.25
N GLY A 106 -0.58 4.74 8.28
CA GLY A 106 -1.46 5.91 8.26
C GLY A 106 -0.70 7.24 8.09
N PRO A 107 -1.44 8.36 8.10
CA PRO A 107 -0.86 9.69 7.82
C PRO A 107 -0.13 10.33 9.02
N ARG A 108 -0.17 9.71 10.18
CA ARG A 108 0.42 10.24 11.43
C ARG A 108 1.44 9.30 12.07
N GLY A 109 1.59 8.10 11.55
CA GLY A 109 2.48 7.09 12.09
C GLY A 109 2.05 6.47 13.43
N PRO A 110 2.99 5.86 14.11
CA PRO A 110 4.45 5.82 13.85
C PRO A 110 4.83 5.10 12.56
N ALA A 111 5.97 5.48 11.96
CA ALA A 111 6.47 4.84 10.75
C ALA A 111 6.74 3.34 10.98
N TYR A 112 6.33 2.52 10.02
CA TYR A 112 6.50 1.06 10.05
C TYR A 112 5.71 0.35 11.17
N GLU A 113 4.71 1.00 11.73
CA GLU A 113 3.78 0.40 12.67
C GLU A 113 2.42 0.20 12.00
N LEU A 114 2.02 -1.06 11.85
CA LEU A 114 0.80 -1.42 11.14
C LEU A 114 -0.42 -1.22 12.04
N GLY A 115 -1.29 -0.28 11.66
CA GLY A 115 -2.57 -0.06 12.33
C GLY A 115 -3.58 -1.19 12.08
N PRO A 116 -4.60 -1.33 12.94
CA PRO A 116 -5.56 -2.44 12.89
C PRO A 116 -6.48 -2.42 11.66
N GLY A 117 -6.65 -1.27 11.01
CA GLY A 117 -7.64 -1.07 9.94
C GLY A 117 -7.50 -2.03 8.76
N ILE A 118 -6.28 -2.33 8.35
CA ILE A 118 -6.02 -3.24 7.22
C ILE A 118 -6.40 -4.69 7.56
N VAL A 119 -6.19 -5.12 8.80
CA VAL A 119 -6.59 -6.46 9.27
C VAL A 119 -8.12 -6.57 9.32
N PHE A 120 -8.82 -5.53 9.81
CA PHE A 120 -10.27 -5.46 9.78
C PHE A 120 -10.81 -5.54 8.35
N LEU A 121 -10.22 -4.79 7.42
CA LEU A 121 -10.64 -4.80 6.03
C LEU A 121 -10.43 -6.19 5.40
N ALA A 122 -9.26 -6.77 5.55
CA ALA A 122 -8.92 -8.08 4.99
C ALA A 122 -9.83 -9.18 5.56
N ARG A 123 -10.07 -9.17 6.88
CA ARG A 123 -11.01 -10.09 7.53
C ARG A 123 -12.43 -9.94 6.99
N LYS A 124 -12.90 -8.70 6.83
CA LYS A 124 -14.28 -8.41 6.40
C LYS A 124 -14.52 -8.74 4.94
N SER A 125 -13.56 -8.43 4.07
CA SER A 125 -13.66 -8.66 2.63
C SER A 125 -13.28 -10.06 2.19
N GLY A 126 -12.48 -10.78 2.99
CA GLY A 126 -11.84 -12.04 2.59
C GLY A 126 -10.69 -11.86 1.58
N ALA A 127 -10.41 -10.64 1.15
CA ALA A 127 -9.35 -10.37 0.19
C ALA A 127 -7.97 -10.50 0.84
N PRO A 128 -6.98 -11.13 0.16
CA PRO A 128 -5.62 -11.20 0.65
C PRO A 128 -4.95 -9.83 0.63
N VAL A 129 -4.07 -9.62 1.60
CA VAL A 129 -3.16 -8.46 1.62
C VAL A 129 -1.93 -8.79 0.80
N LEU A 130 -1.57 -7.92 -0.14
CA LEU A 130 -0.35 -8.01 -0.94
C LEU A 130 0.69 -7.02 -0.40
N PRO A 131 1.67 -7.48 0.41
CA PRO A 131 2.73 -6.62 0.90
C PRO A 131 3.65 -6.20 -0.23
N MET A 132 3.88 -4.91 -0.37
CA MET A 132 4.76 -4.32 -1.37
C MET A 132 5.75 -3.36 -0.74
N ASN A 133 6.89 -3.18 -1.36
CA ASN A 133 7.85 -2.14 -0.97
C ASN A 133 8.62 -1.61 -2.17
N LEU A 134 9.17 -0.41 -2.04
CA LEU A 134 10.03 0.23 -3.02
C LEU A 134 11.36 0.58 -2.36
N GLU A 135 12.45 0.01 -2.84
CA GLU A 135 13.79 0.35 -2.39
C GLU A 135 14.55 1.14 -3.47
N TYR A 136 15.39 2.03 -3.01
CA TYR A 136 16.05 2.98 -3.89
C TYR A 136 17.57 2.95 -3.69
N SER A 137 18.32 2.84 -4.77
CA SER A 137 19.79 2.86 -4.68
C SER A 137 20.32 4.21 -4.19
N ARG A 138 19.62 5.31 -4.49
CA ARG A 138 19.89 6.66 -4.00
C ARG A 138 18.58 7.42 -3.79
N CYS A 139 18.43 8.07 -2.64
CA CYS A 139 17.23 8.84 -2.31
C CYS A 139 17.57 10.00 -1.37
N TRP A 140 16.68 10.97 -1.34
CA TRP A 140 16.60 11.96 -0.26
C TRP A 140 15.55 11.49 0.75
N ARG A 141 15.79 11.77 2.02
CA ARG A 141 14.84 11.53 3.10
C ARG A 141 14.46 12.86 3.74
N LEU A 142 13.16 13.14 3.81
CA LEU A 142 12.66 14.35 4.42
C LEU A 142 12.72 14.25 5.96
N GLY A 143 12.65 15.41 6.63
CA GLY A 143 12.56 15.49 8.09
C GLY A 143 11.14 15.25 8.64
N SER A 144 10.25 14.59 7.87
CA SER A 144 8.91 14.21 8.30
C SER A 144 8.92 13.04 9.28
N TRP A 145 7.76 12.79 9.94
CA TRP A 145 7.59 11.69 10.92
C TRP A 145 7.95 10.31 10.35
N ASP A 146 7.67 10.10 9.04
CA ASP A 146 7.93 8.85 8.31
C ASP A 146 9.27 8.85 7.57
N ARG A 147 10.02 9.96 7.59
CA ARG A 147 11.22 10.17 6.78
C ARG A 147 10.93 9.92 5.30
N PHE A 148 9.91 10.58 4.77
CA PHE A 148 9.40 10.42 3.41
C PHE A 148 10.52 10.39 2.38
N ILE A 149 10.42 9.45 1.43
CA ILE A 149 11.51 9.14 0.52
C ILE A 149 11.24 9.70 -0.86
N ILE A 150 12.22 10.43 -1.36
CA ILE A 150 12.26 10.97 -2.73
C ILE A 150 13.43 10.31 -3.45
N PRO A 151 13.20 9.44 -4.45
CA PRO A 151 14.28 8.85 -5.21
C PRO A 151 15.06 9.92 -5.99
N GLN A 152 16.37 9.81 -6.04
CA GLN A 152 17.20 10.70 -6.85
C GLN A 152 17.07 10.34 -8.33
N PRO A 153 17.27 11.31 -9.24
CA PRO A 153 17.40 11.01 -10.68
C PRO A 153 18.43 9.91 -10.95
N PHE A 154 18.15 9.09 -11.95
CA PHE A 154 19.00 7.97 -12.38
C PHE A 154 19.19 6.85 -11.34
N SER A 155 18.44 6.87 -10.23
CA SER A 155 18.49 5.79 -9.25
C SER A 155 17.80 4.52 -9.76
N LYS A 156 18.23 3.39 -9.21
CA LYS A 156 17.50 2.14 -9.36
C LYS A 156 16.36 2.11 -8.35
N VAL A 157 15.20 1.64 -8.81
CA VAL A 157 14.01 1.40 -8.01
C VAL A 157 13.75 -0.10 -8.01
N ARG A 158 13.95 -0.74 -6.89
CA ARG A 158 13.62 -2.15 -6.73
C ARG A 158 12.17 -2.25 -6.23
N VAL A 159 11.31 -2.84 -7.05
CA VAL A 159 9.91 -3.12 -6.73
C VAL A 159 9.85 -4.50 -6.11
N LEU A 160 9.48 -4.56 -4.84
CA LEU A 160 9.39 -5.82 -4.09
C LEU A 160 7.91 -6.14 -3.88
N VAL A 161 7.52 -7.36 -4.23
CA VAL A 161 6.17 -7.90 -4.05
C VAL A 161 6.27 -9.23 -3.31
N ASN A 162 5.73 -9.29 -2.10
CA ASN A 162 5.75 -10.51 -1.29
C ASN A 162 4.57 -11.43 -1.63
N GLN A 163 4.58 -12.65 -1.07
CA GLN A 163 3.43 -13.55 -1.16
C GLN A 163 2.17 -12.91 -0.57
N PRO A 164 0.99 -13.12 -1.17
CA PRO A 164 -0.26 -12.67 -0.60
C PRO A 164 -0.45 -13.24 0.82
N HIS A 165 -0.78 -12.36 1.76
CA HIS A 165 -1.04 -12.73 3.15
C HIS A 165 -2.55 -12.84 3.37
N HIS A 166 -3.00 -14.05 3.67
CA HIS A 166 -4.39 -14.31 4.02
C HIS A 166 -4.58 -14.21 5.53
N ILE A 167 -5.50 -13.36 5.97
CA ILE A 167 -5.84 -13.24 7.38
C ILE A 167 -6.57 -14.51 7.83
N LYS A 168 -6.06 -15.15 8.87
CA LYS A 168 -6.68 -16.34 9.46
C LYS A 168 -7.98 -16.01 10.17
N SER A 169 -8.75 -17.03 10.51
CA SER A 169 -9.93 -16.86 11.38
C SER A 169 -9.51 -16.29 12.73
N ILE A 170 -10.18 -15.25 13.17
CA ILE A 170 -9.89 -14.54 14.41
C ILE A 170 -11.10 -14.62 15.31
N GLY A 171 -10.96 -15.28 16.47
CA GLY A 171 -12.00 -15.40 17.49
C GLY A 171 -11.74 -14.53 18.72
N THR A 172 -10.49 -14.17 18.98
CA THR A 172 -10.07 -13.44 20.18
C THR A 172 -9.27 -12.17 19.85
N PRO A 173 -9.18 -11.20 20.77
CA PRO A 173 -8.30 -10.03 20.61
C PRO A 173 -6.82 -10.40 20.44
N ASP A 174 -6.35 -11.44 21.13
CA ASP A 174 -4.95 -11.88 21.06
C ASP A 174 -4.63 -12.46 19.67
N GLU A 175 -5.54 -13.22 19.08
CA GLU A 175 -5.40 -13.71 17.71
C GLU A 175 -5.40 -12.56 16.70
N PHE A 176 -6.21 -11.53 16.94
CA PHE A 176 -6.20 -10.32 16.10
C PHE A 176 -4.83 -9.63 16.13
N GLU A 177 -4.27 -9.45 17.32
CA GLU A 177 -2.96 -8.83 17.48
C GLU A 177 -1.85 -9.69 16.88
N ALA A 178 -1.93 -11.01 17.02
CA ALA A 178 -0.98 -11.93 16.40
C ALA A 178 -1.00 -11.83 14.87
N GLU A 179 -2.18 -11.76 14.23
CA GLU A 179 -2.31 -11.56 12.78
C GLU A 179 -1.81 -10.18 12.33
N ARG A 180 -2.09 -9.12 13.12
CA ARG A 180 -1.56 -7.79 12.86
C ARG A 180 -0.03 -7.77 12.85
N LEU A 181 0.60 -8.39 13.84
CA LEU A 181 2.05 -8.50 13.95
C LEU A 181 2.64 -9.40 12.85
N ALA A 182 1.97 -10.48 12.48
CA ALA A 182 2.40 -11.34 11.38
C ALA A 182 2.42 -10.59 10.04
N LEU A 183 1.36 -9.82 9.75
CA LEU A 183 1.31 -8.98 8.55
C LEU A 183 2.38 -7.88 8.58
N GLN A 184 2.57 -7.21 9.73
CA GLN A 184 3.64 -6.23 9.90
C GLN A 184 5.02 -6.83 9.63
N SER A 185 5.28 -8.02 10.15
CA SER A 185 6.54 -8.74 9.91
C SER A 185 6.73 -9.08 8.44
N ALA A 186 5.67 -9.51 7.74
CA ALA A 186 5.71 -9.79 6.30
C ALA A 186 6.02 -8.53 5.47
N MET A 187 5.52 -7.37 5.89
CA MET A 187 5.85 -6.08 5.26
C MET A 187 7.28 -5.63 5.59
N MET A 188 7.72 -5.79 6.85
CA MET A 188 9.07 -5.42 7.27
C MET A 188 10.16 -6.29 6.61
N ALA A 189 9.85 -7.54 6.27
CA ALA A 189 10.76 -8.42 5.53
C ALA A 189 11.12 -7.93 4.12
N LEU A 190 10.42 -6.89 3.63
CA LEU A 190 10.71 -6.21 2.37
C LEU A 190 11.51 -4.92 2.55
N VAL A 191 11.73 -4.47 3.78
CA VAL A 191 12.40 -3.19 4.07
C VAL A 191 13.89 -3.42 4.32
N GLU A 192 14.75 -2.84 3.48
CA GLU A 192 16.17 -2.76 3.73
C GLU A 192 16.43 -1.53 4.64
N MET A 193 16.72 -1.75 5.90
CA MET A 193 17.12 -0.68 6.82
C MET A 193 18.57 -0.26 6.52
N ARG A 194 18.71 0.81 5.74
CA ARG A 194 19.98 1.49 5.43
C ARG A 194 20.03 2.88 6.05
#